data_aca4824a6e68618de391051f9f84d135
#
_entry.id   aca4824a6e68618de391051f9f84d135
#
_cell.length_a   1.000
_cell.length_b   1.000
_cell.length_c   1.000
_cell.angle_alpha   90.00
_cell.angle_beta   90.00
_cell.angle_gamma   90.00
#
_symmetry.space_group_name_H-M   'P 1'
#
loop_
_entity.id
_entity.type
_entity.pdbx_description
1 polymer ?
#
loop_
_entity_poly.entity_id
_entity_poly.type
_entity_poly.pdbx_seq_one_letter_code
_entity_poly.pdbx_strand_id
1 'polypeptide(L)'
;MGVKSFDEGRIKSAEVIQLITLYNLFSRKESRNIIFQGGTALRWFHGNERFSEDLDFVTSLSMTELTGLLNSLAVSIETGIKAQFGPGAFTLRQKDRGREGSVTAFVEYASEGQRGKTMVKLEFERLKAGASPGQEQVILSSAPAVSYFIRTGQVMFPPGRVVNIETVEEIFSDKIRALLERRYLKG
;
A
#
# COMPACT_ATOMS: atom_id res chain seq x y z
N MET A 1 25.24 16.04 9.56
CA MET A 1 24.09 16.58 8.82
C MET A 1 23.60 15.66 7.67
N GLY A 2 24.37 14.69 7.18
CA GLY A 2 24.02 13.85 6.01
C GLY A 2 23.00 12.72 6.22
N VAL A 3 22.89 12.15 7.41
CA VAL A 3 22.07 10.94 7.65
C VAL A 3 20.56 11.26 7.62
N LYS A 4 20.11 12.36 8.24
CA LYS A 4 18.67 12.72 8.24
C LYS A 4 18.13 13.05 6.84
N SER A 5 18.92 13.70 5.99
CA SER A 5 18.51 14.05 4.62
C SER A 5 18.38 12.82 3.71
N PHE A 6 19.21 11.80 3.92
CA PHE A 6 19.14 10.55 3.14
C PHE A 6 17.91 9.73 3.51
N ASP A 7 17.54 9.65 4.78
CA ASP A 7 16.35 8.95 5.25
C ASP A 7 15.05 9.64 4.77
N GLU A 8 14.98 10.96 4.79
CA GLU A 8 13.83 11.72 4.28
C GLU A 8 13.60 11.50 2.78
N GLY A 9 14.66 11.45 1.98
CA GLY A 9 14.55 11.16 0.55
C GLY A 9 14.01 9.75 0.26
N ARG A 10 14.46 8.75 1.03
CA ARG A 10 13.97 7.36 0.93
C ARG A 10 12.51 7.24 1.34
N ILE A 11 12.11 7.90 2.42
CA ILE A 11 10.72 7.94 2.89
C ILE A 11 9.82 8.51 1.79
N LYS A 12 10.17 9.67 1.23
CA LYS A 12 9.40 10.30 0.13
C LYS A 12 9.28 9.39 -1.09
N SER A 13 10.37 8.74 -1.49
CA SER A 13 10.35 7.80 -2.62
C SER A 13 9.44 6.61 -2.33
N ALA A 14 9.47 6.06 -1.12
CA ALA A 14 8.59 4.98 -0.73
C ALA A 14 7.12 5.40 -0.75
N GLU A 15 6.78 6.59 -0.24
CA GLU A 15 5.43 7.14 -0.27
C GLU A 15 4.90 7.34 -1.70
N VAL A 16 5.74 7.82 -2.61
CA VAL A 16 5.37 7.95 -4.03
C VAL A 16 5.11 6.58 -4.66
N ILE A 17 5.96 5.58 -4.38
CA ILE A 17 5.75 4.20 -4.87
C ILE A 17 4.48 3.60 -4.27
N GLN A 18 4.19 3.83 -2.98
CA GLN A 18 2.93 3.43 -2.35
C GLN A 18 1.72 4.01 -3.10
N LEU A 19 1.73 5.30 -3.40
CA LEU A 19 0.63 5.97 -4.11
C LEU A 19 0.47 5.46 -5.54
N ILE A 20 1.56 5.25 -6.28
CA ILE A 20 1.53 4.65 -7.63
C ILE A 20 0.93 3.24 -7.55
N THR A 21 1.32 2.46 -6.55
CA THR A 21 0.82 1.10 -6.35
C THR A 21 -0.67 1.10 -6.02
N LEU A 22 -1.12 1.93 -5.09
CA LEU A 22 -2.54 2.10 -4.74
C LEU A 22 -3.36 2.53 -5.95
N TYR A 23 -2.91 3.54 -6.70
CA TYR A 23 -3.59 4.02 -7.89
C TYR A 23 -3.81 2.92 -8.91
N ASN A 24 -2.77 2.11 -9.19
CA ASN A 24 -2.85 1.01 -10.13
C ASN A 24 -3.71 -0.16 -9.60
N LEU A 25 -3.59 -0.53 -8.34
CA LEU A 25 -4.40 -1.57 -7.71
C LEU A 25 -5.88 -1.24 -7.79
N PHE A 26 -6.27 -0.04 -7.36
CA PHE A 26 -7.66 0.40 -7.38
C PHE A 26 -8.17 0.82 -8.78
N SER A 27 -7.33 0.72 -9.83
CA SER A 27 -7.78 0.82 -11.23
C SER A 27 -8.44 -0.45 -11.75
N ARG A 28 -8.27 -1.57 -11.07
CA ARG A 28 -8.76 -2.87 -11.50
C ARG A 28 -10.15 -3.14 -10.91
N LYS A 29 -10.99 -3.84 -11.68
CA LYS A 29 -12.35 -4.20 -11.23
C LYS A 29 -12.35 -5.08 -9.98
N GLU A 30 -11.33 -5.91 -9.84
CA GLU A 30 -11.12 -6.82 -8.70
C GLU A 30 -10.93 -6.05 -7.39
N SER A 31 -10.48 -4.80 -7.44
CA SER A 31 -10.26 -3.97 -6.25
C SER A 31 -11.52 -3.67 -5.44
N ARG A 32 -12.71 -3.91 -6.02
CA ARG A 32 -13.98 -3.85 -5.26
C ARG A 32 -14.04 -4.85 -4.11
N ASN A 33 -13.25 -5.91 -4.20
CA ASN A 33 -13.11 -6.96 -3.20
C ASN A 33 -11.88 -6.77 -2.29
N ILE A 34 -11.27 -5.59 -2.33
CA ILE A 34 -10.06 -5.25 -1.55
C ILE A 34 -10.37 -4.01 -0.73
N ILE A 35 -10.04 -4.05 0.55
CA ILE A 35 -10.16 -2.94 1.49
C ILE A 35 -8.77 -2.59 1.97
N PHE A 36 -8.38 -1.34 1.82
CA PHE A 36 -7.10 -0.83 2.29
C PHE A 36 -7.20 -0.48 3.78
N GLN A 37 -6.27 -0.95 4.58
CA GLN A 37 -6.29 -0.83 6.03
C GLN A 37 -4.93 -0.42 6.62
N GLY A 38 -4.84 -0.45 7.92
CA GLY A 38 -3.58 -0.38 8.64
C GLY A 38 -3.01 1.02 8.81
N GLY A 39 -1.69 1.08 9.09
CA GLY A 39 -1.00 2.33 9.42
C GLY A 39 -0.94 3.33 8.27
N THR A 40 -0.76 2.82 7.06
CA THR A 40 -0.67 3.66 5.86
C THR A 40 -2.04 4.20 5.45
N ALA A 41 -3.13 3.45 5.65
CA ALA A 41 -4.48 3.95 5.46
C ALA A 41 -4.79 5.11 6.43
N LEU A 42 -4.41 4.97 7.72
CA LEU A 42 -4.52 6.06 8.70
C LEU A 42 -3.75 7.30 8.27
N ARG A 43 -2.55 7.13 7.70
CA ARG A 43 -1.72 8.25 7.23
C ARG A 43 -2.35 8.97 6.06
N TRP A 44 -2.73 8.23 5.02
CA TRP A 44 -3.21 8.84 3.78
C TRP A 44 -4.61 9.43 3.89
N PHE A 45 -5.52 8.79 4.63
CA PHE A 45 -6.94 9.12 4.63
C PHE A 45 -7.44 9.72 5.94
N HIS A 46 -6.81 9.39 7.07
CA HIS A 46 -7.26 9.80 8.41
C HIS A 46 -6.29 10.77 9.13
N GLY A 47 -5.31 11.34 8.41
CA GLY A 47 -4.46 12.42 8.90
C GLY A 47 -3.40 12.03 9.93
N ASN A 48 -3.03 10.75 10.02
CA ASN A 48 -1.91 10.33 10.87
C ASN A 48 -0.58 10.78 10.26
N GLU A 49 0.26 11.46 11.04
CA GLU A 49 1.56 11.95 10.58
C GLU A 49 2.66 10.88 10.55
N ARG A 50 2.47 9.77 11.28
CA ARG A 50 3.47 8.71 11.36
C ARG A 50 3.64 8.02 10.01
N PHE A 51 4.87 7.99 9.50
CA PHE A 51 5.23 7.20 8.33
C PHE A 51 5.01 5.70 8.59
N SER A 52 4.47 5.01 7.58
CA SER A 52 4.28 3.56 7.55
C SER A 52 4.82 3.03 6.23
N GLU A 53 5.58 1.93 6.29
CA GLU A 53 6.27 1.37 5.13
C GLU A 53 5.42 0.39 4.33
N ASP A 54 4.47 -0.27 5.01
CA ASP A 54 3.68 -1.35 4.45
C ASP A 54 2.32 -0.85 3.92
N LEU A 55 1.81 -1.50 2.89
CA LEU A 55 0.43 -1.39 2.41
C LEU A 55 -0.34 -2.64 2.84
N ASP A 56 -1.25 -2.49 3.78
CA ASP A 56 -2.03 -3.57 4.36
C ASP A 56 -3.43 -3.60 3.75
N PHE A 57 -3.91 -4.79 3.43
CA PHE A 57 -5.21 -5.00 2.81
C PHE A 57 -5.92 -6.22 3.38
N VAL A 58 -7.25 -6.15 3.47
CA VAL A 58 -8.09 -7.34 3.57
C VAL A 58 -8.85 -7.55 2.28
N THR A 59 -9.13 -8.81 1.94
CA THR A 59 -9.76 -9.15 0.66
C THR A 59 -10.67 -10.37 0.74
N SER A 60 -11.75 -10.35 -0.03
CA SER A 60 -12.60 -11.53 -0.27
C SER A 60 -12.15 -12.36 -1.49
N LEU A 61 -11.15 -11.90 -2.25
CA LEU A 61 -10.57 -12.66 -3.35
C LEU A 61 -9.92 -13.96 -2.84
N SER A 62 -9.98 -15.00 -3.65
CA SER A 62 -9.14 -16.17 -3.44
C SER A 62 -7.66 -15.84 -3.65
N MET A 63 -6.76 -16.62 -3.07
CA MET A 63 -5.32 -16.39 -3.22
C MET A 63 -4.86 -16.51 -4.68
N THR A 64 -5.51 -17.35 -5.47
CA THR A 64 -5.24 -17.50 -6.92
C THR A 64 -5.65 -16.25 -7.69
N GLU A 65 -6.84 -15.71 -7.43
CA GLU A 65 -7.30 -14.46 -8.06
C GLU A 65 -6.40 -13.29 -7.68
N LEU A 66 -6.01 -13.18 -6.42
CA LEU A 66 -5.13 -12.15 -5.93
C LEU A 66 -3.73 -12.23 -6.58
N THR A 67 -3.18 -13.43 -6.69
CA THR A 67 -1.89 -13.66 -7.38
C THR A 67 -1.97 -13.26 -8.85
N GLY A 68 -3.05 -13.63 -9.54
CA GLY A 68 -3.31 -13.22 -10.92
C GLY A 68 -3.42 -11.69 -11.06
N LEU A 69 -4.13 -11.05 -10.15
CA LEU A 69 -4.25 -9.59 -10.11
C LEU A 69 -2.88 -8.93 -9.94
N LEU A 70 -2.09 -9.33 -8.95
CA LEU A 70 -0.76 -8.77 -8.70
C LEU A 70 0.16 -8.90 -9.91
N ASN A 71 0.18 -10.06 -10.56
CA ASN A 71 0.95 -10.27 -11.78
C ASN A 71 0.51 -9.33 -12.91
N SER A 72 -0.79 -9.07 -13.04
CA SER A 72 -1.32 -8.15 -14.06
C SER A 72 -0.98 -6.69 -13.81
N LEU A 73 -0.61 -6.32 -12.58
CA LEU A 73 -0.27 -4.95 -12.19
C LEU A 73 1.19 -4.58 -12.46
N ALA A 74 2.08 -5.56 -12.63
CA ALA A 74 3.52 -5.34 -12.69
C ALA A 74 3.90 -4.28 -13.73
N VAL A 75 3.43 -4.40 -14.96
CA VAL A 75 3.75 -3.48 -16.05
C VAL A 75 3.24 -2.06 -15.78
N SER A 76 2.02 -1.92 -15.28
CA SER A 76 1.44 -0.59 -15.02
C SER A 76 2.11 0.13 -13.83
N ILE A 77 2.47 -0.60 -12.79
CA ILE A 77 3.23 -0.05 -11.65
C ILE A 77 4.64 0.33 -12.10
N GLU A 78 5.33 -0.54 -12.85
CA GLU A 78 6.65 -0.24 -13.40
C GLU A 78 6.64 1.03 -14.25
N THR A 79 5.67 1.14 -15.16
CA THR A 79 5.51 2.32 -16.02
C THR A 79 5.32 3.59 -15.18
N GLY A 80 4.45 3.55 -14.17
CA GLY A 80 4.23 4.70 -13.28
C GLY A 80 5.48 5.07 -12.48
N ILE A 81 6.22 4.10 -11.96
CA ILE A 81 7.46 4.34 -11.23
C ILE A 81 8.54 4.92 -12.14
N LYS A 82 8.74 4.35 -13.32
CA LYS A 82 9.74 4.86 -14.28
C LYS A 82 9.40 6.24 -14.80
N ALA A 83 8.12 6.55 -14.99
CA ALA A 83 7.67 7.91 -15.34
C ALA A 83 8.04 8.94 -14.27
N GLN A 84 8.05 8.54 -12.99
CA GLN A 84 8.32 9.42 -11.87
C GLN A 84 9.81 9.52 -11.51
N PHE A 85 10.54 8.41 -11.56
CA PHE A 85 11.91 8.31 -11.06
C PHE A 85 12.95 8.12 -12.17
N GLY A 86 12.53 8.01 -13.44
CA GLY A 86 13.42 7.73 -14.57
C GLY A 86 13.68 6.25 -14.78
N PRO A 87 14.70 5.88 -15.56
CA PRO A 87 15.08 4.49 -15.81
C PRO A 87 15.64 3.82 -14.55
N GLY A 88 15.39 2.50 -14.43
CA GLY A 88 15.85 1.72 -13.29
C GLY A 88 15.36 0.28 -13.30
N ALA A 89 15.87 -0.52 -12.39
CA ALA A 89 15.45 -1.90 -12.17
C ALA A 89 14.19 -1.95 -11.31
N PHE A 90 13.15 -2.61 -11.82
CA PHE A 90 11.88 -2.82 -11.15
C PHE A 90 11.63 -4.30 -10.92
N THR A 91 11.08 -4.66 -9.76
CA THR A 91 10.53 -5.99 -9.52
C THR A 91 9.25 -5.91 -8.70
N LEU A 92 8.26 -6.72 -9.08
CA LEU A 92 7.11 -7.06 -8.26
C LEU A 92 7.18 -8.55 -7.99
N ARG A 93 7.55 -8.94 -6.78
CA ARG A 93 7.71 -10.35 -6.40
C ARG A 93 6.77 -10.71 -5.26
N GLN A 94 6.24 -11.90 -5.29
CA GLN A 94 5.46 -12.48 -4.22
C GLN A 94 6.34 -13.40 -3.37
N LYS A 95 6.03 -13.51 -2.08
CA LYS A 95 6.73 -14.41 -1.17
C LYS A 95 6.19 -15.83 -1.36
N ASP A 96 7.08 -16.78 -1.65
CA ASP A 96 6.73 -18.18 -1.98
C ASP A 96 6.04 -18.95 -0.83
N ARG A 97 6.27 -18.54 0.41
CA ARG A 97 5.66 -19.15 1.60
C ARG A 97 5.10 -18.06 2.49
N GLY A 98 3.80 -17.81 2.35
CA GLY A 98 3.03 -16.94 3.22
C GLY A 98 2.34 -17.72 4.34
N ARG A 99 1.76 -16.99 5.30
CA ARG A 99 0.78 -17.54 6.23
C ARG A 99 -0.44 -17.99 5.43
N GLU A 100 -1.05 -19.11 5.82
CA GLU A 100 -2.29 -19.58 5.19
C GLU A 100 -3.35 -18.46 5.19
N GLY A 101 -3.98 -18.21 4.04
CA GLY A 101 -4.94 -17.12 3.88
C GLY A 101 -4.31 -15.72 3.72
N SER A 102 -3.01 -15.62 3.48
CA SER A 102 -2.34 -14.34 3.22
C SER A 102 -1.40 -14.41 2.01
N VAL A 103 -1.23 -13.25 1.35
CA VAL A 103 -0.21 -13.03 0.32
C VAL A 103 0.64 -11.84 0.73
N THR A 104 1.95 -12.00 0.67
CA THR A 104 2.91 -10.90 0.81
C THR A 104 3.59 -10.66 -0.52
N ALA A 105 3.58 -9.43 -0.99
CA ALA A 105 4.30 -9.03 -2.19
C ALA A 105 5.22 -7.84 -1.90
N PHE A 106 6.22 -7.63 -2.76
CA PHE A 106 7.17 -6.53 -2.65
C PHE A 106 7.30 -5.83 -3.99
N VAL A 107 7.09 -4.53 -3.98
CA VAL A 107 7.44 -3.63 -5.07
C VAL A 107 8.81 -3.08 -4.75
N GLU A 108 9.79 -3.36 -5.59
CA GLU A 108 11.17 -2.90 -5.43
C GLU A 108 11.58 -2.09 -6.65
N TYR A 109 12.27 -0.98 -6.40
CA TYR A 109 12.79 -0.12 -7.45
C TYR A 109 14.18 0.41 -7.08
N ALA A 110 15.10 0.30 -8.03
CA ALA A 110 16.45 0.85 -7.95
C ALA A 110 16.69 1.75 -9.18
N SER A 111 16.74 3.07 -8.95
CA SER A 111 17.01 4.05 -10.00
C SER A 111 18.44 3.91 -10.50
N GLU A 112 18.65 4.08 -11.82
CA GLU A 112 20.00 4.14 -12.40
C GLU A 112 20.78 5.31 -11.81
N GLY A 113 22.03 5.06 -11.45
CA GLY A 113 22.94 6.08 -10.89
C GLY A 113 22.72 6.43 -9.42
N GLN A 114 21.71 5.85 -8.75
CA GLN A 114 21.51 6.00 -7.31
C GLN A 114 21.91 4.74 -6.54
N ARG A 115 22.49 4.94 -5.36
CA ARG A 115 22.82 3.82 -4.47
C ARG A 115 21.59 3.39 -3.67
N GLY A 116 21.35 2.08 -3.63
CA GLY A 116 20.27 1.48 -2.85
C GLY A 116 18.98 1.27 -3.66
N LYS A 117 18.03 0.62 -3.04
CA LYS A 117 16.70 0.38 -3.60
C LYS A 117 15.61 0.85 -2.63
N THR A 118 14.51 1.31 -3.18
CA THR A 118 13.28 1.56 -2.42
C THR A 118 12.40 0.31 -2.50
N MET A 119 11.83 -0.09 -1.38
CA MET A 119 10.96 -1.27 -1.29
C MET A 119 9.67 -0.89 -0.57
N VAL A 120 8.55 -1.29 -1.14
CA VAL A 120 7.23 -1.22 -0.53
C VAL A 120 6.69 -2.63 -0.39
N LYS A 121 6.28 -2.99 0.81
CA LYS A 121 5.67 -4.27 1.11
C LYS A 121 4.15 -4.15 1.01
N LEU A 122 3.52 -5.13 0.39
CA LEU A 122 2.08 -5.30 0.32
C LEU A 122 1.68 -6.55 1.08
N GLU A 123 0.78 -6.43 2.03
CA GLU A 123 0.22 -7.56 2.77
C GLU A 123 -1.29 -7.66 2.52
N PHE A 124 -1.71 -8.81 2.06
CA PHE A 124 -3.12 -9.11 1.85
C PHE A 124 -3.53 -10.24 2.77
N GLU A 125 -4.55 -10.02 3.59
CA GLU A 125 -5.18 -11.04 4.40
C GLU A 125 -6.57 -11.35 3.86
N ARG A 126 -6.92 -12.64 3.82
CA ARG A 126 -8.24 -13.06 3.42
C ARG A 126 -9.24 -12.76 4.53
N LEU A 127 -10.35 -12.14 4.17
CA LEU A 127 -11.48 -11.96 5.08
C LEU A 127 -11.97 -13.32 5.60
N LYS A 128 -12.18 -13.40 6.90
CA LYS A 128 -12.81 -14.58 7.50
C LYS A 128 -14.24 -14.71 7.01
N ALA A 129 -14.73 -15.94 6.91
CA ALA A 129 -16.12 -16.18 6.52
C ALA A 129 -17.08 -15.44 7.45
N GLY A 130 -18.00 -14.66 6.87
CA GLY A 130 -18.96 -13.84 7.60
C GLY A 130 -18.42 -12.53 8.16
N ALA A 131 -17.13 -12.21 8.00
CA ALA A 131 -16.60 -10.92 8.39
C ALA A 131 -17.04 -9.83 7.41
N SER A 132 -17.49 -8.70 7.95
CA SER A 132 -17.86 -7.50 7.19
C SER A 132 -17.26 -6.29 7.94
N PRO A 133 -16.00 -5.97 7.71
CA PRO A 133 -15.37 -4.82 8.37
C PRO A 133 -16.05 -3.52 7.95
N GLY A 134 -16.07 -2.55 8.86
CA GLY A 134 -16.50 -1.20 8.56
C GLY A 134 -15.61 -0.60 7.46
N GLN A 135 -16.22 -0.14 6.36
CA GLN A 135 -15.50 0.40 5.23
C GLN A 135 -16.17 1.64 4.64
N GLU A 136 -15.39 2.47 4.01
CA GLU A 136 -15.85 3.64 3.27
C GLU A 136 -15.16 3.76 1.92
N GLN A 137 -15.75 4.54 1.01
CA GLN A 137 -15.17 4.81 -0.31
C GLN A 137 -14.69 6.26 -0.36
N VAL A 138 -13.42 6.43 -0.67
CA VAL A 138 -12.79 7.75 -0.74
C VAL A 138 -12.11 7.93 -2.10
N ILE A 139 -12.18 9.14 -2.66
CA ILE A 139 -11.42 9.49 -3.85
C ILE A 139 -9.94 9.68 -3.43
N LEU A 140 -9.03 8.92 -4.01
CA LEU A 140 -7.61 8.94 -3.66
C LEU A 140 -7.02 10.37 -3.67
N SER A 141 -7.34 11.16 -4.69
CA SER A 141 -6.84 12.53 -4.83
C SER A 141 -7.43 13.52 -3.82
N SER A 142 -8.54 13.19 -3.16
CA SER A 142 -9.16 14.06 -2.14
C SER A 142 -8.54 13.87 -0.74
N ALA A 143 -7.79 12.79 -0.53
CA ALA A 143 -7.11 12.57 0.74
C ALA A 143 -6.07 13.68 0.99
N PRO A 144 -6.05 14.32 2.19
CA PRO A 144 -5.23 15.53 2.43
C PRO A 144 -3.75 15.32 2.12
N ALA A 145 -3.17 14.21 2.57
CA ALA A 145 -1.77 13.89 2.31
C ALA A 145 -1.49 13.65 0.82
N VAL A 146 -2.38 12.94 0.11
CA VAL A 146 -2.25 12.68 -1.33
C VAL A 146 -2.39 13.98 -2.14
N SER A 147 -3.34 14.84 -1.75
CA SER A 147 -3.51 16.17 -2.36
C SER A 147 -2.24 17.02 -2.28
N TYR A 148 -1.48 16.91 -1.19
CA TYR A 148 -0.18 17.57 -1.06
C TYR A 148 0.82 17.06 -2.10
N PHE A 149 0.97 15.74 -2.27
CA PHE A 149 1.86 15.14 -3.27
C PHE A 149 1.50 15.54 -4.71
N ILE A 150 0.21 15.62 -5.02
CA ILE A 150 -0.28 16.05 -6.33
C ILE A 150 0.04 17.53 -6.56
N ARG A 151 -0.28 18.42 -5.60
CA ARG A 151 -0.04 19.86 -5.72
C ARG A 151 1.43 20.23 -5.84
N THR A 152 2.31 19.43 -5.22
CA THR A 152 3.76 19.65 -5.27
C THR A 152 4.42 18.96 -6.47
N GLY A 153 3.62 18.35 -7.37
CA GLY A 153 4.11 17.68 -8.57
C GLY A 153 4.90 16.38 -8.29
N GLN A 154 4.82 15.86 -7.08
CA GLN A 154 5.52 14.62 -6.70
C GLN A 154 4.82 13.35 -7.23
N VAL A 155 3.53 13.44 -7.57
CA VAL A 155 2.79 12.42 -8.30
C VAL A 155 1.81 13.07 -9.25
N MET A 156 1.54 12.41 -10.38
CA MET A 156 0.54 12.84 -11.35
C MET A 156 -0.45 11.69 -11.57
N PHE A 157 -1.67 11.86 -11.06
CA PHE A 157 -2.75 10.91 -11.24
C PHE A 157 -3.97 11.57 -11.88
N PRO A 158 -4.64 10.91 -12.83
CA PRO A 158 -5.99 11.31 -13.22
C PRO A 158 -6.92 11.32 -11.99
N PRO A 159 -7.80 12.32 -11.86
CA PRO A 159 -8.72 12.40 -10.72
C PRO A 159 -9.76 11.27 -10.74
N GLY A 160 -10.46 11.08 -9.61
CA GLY A 160 -11.63 10.20 -9.52
C GLY A 160 -11.34 8.73 -9.21
N ARG A 161 -10.09 8.37 -8.87
CA ARG A 161 -9.79 7.00 -8.41
C ARG A 161 -10.42 6.77 -7.03
N VAL A 162 -11.40 5.85 -6.96
CA VAL A 162 -12.03 5.44 -5.70
C VAL A 162 -11.21 4.33 -5.06
N VAL A 163 -10.98 4.45 -3.77
CA VAL A 163 -10.31 3.47 -2.91
C VAL A 163 -11.30 3.05 -1.82
N ASN A 164 -11.46 1.75 -1.61
CA ASN A 164 -12.18 1.23 -0.44
C ASN A 164 -11.19 1.22 0.72
N ILE A 165 -11.50 1.92 1.78
CA ILE A 165 -10.68 2.00 2.99
C ILE A 165 -11.47 1.50 4.18
N GLU A 166 -10.77 0.96 5.16
CA GLU A 166 -11.35 0.60 6.44
C GLU A 166 -11.64 1.87 7.25
N THR A 167 -12.77 1.88 7.99
CA THR A 167 -13.08 3.02 8.86
C THR A 167 -12.06 3.13 9.99
N VAL A 168 -11.91 4.33 10.55
CA VAL A 168 -10.96 4.57 11.64
C VAL A 168 -11.26 3.71 12.87
N GLU A 169 -12.52 3.48 13.17
CA GLU A 169 -12.98 2.65 14.28
C GLU A 169 -12.57 1.18 14.10
N GLU A 170 -12.68 0.66 12.89
CA GLU A 170 -12.29 -0.70 12.57
C GLU A 170 -10.77 -0.86 12.67
N ILE A 171 -9.99 0.05 12.07
CA ILE A 171 -8.52 0.04 12.18
C ILE A 171 -8.07 0.09 13.64
N PHE A 172 -8.73 0.89 14.49
CA PHE A 172 -8.42 0.93 15.92
C PHE A 172 -8.76 -0.38 16.63
N SER A 173 -9.92 -0.96 16.32
CA SER A 173 -10.35 -2.24 16.86
C SER A 173 -9.35 -3.35 16.54
N ASP A 174 -8.85 -3.40 15.32
CA ASP A 174 -7.84 -4.36 14.88
C ASP A 174 -6.49 -4.16 15.58
N LYS A 175 -6.07 -2.90 15.78
CA LYS A 175 -4.85 -2.60 16.53
C LYS A 175 -4.95 -3.02 18.00
N ILE A 176 -6.09 -2.80 18.64
CA ILE A 176 -6.34 -3.22 20.02
C ILE A 176 -6.33 -4.75 20.10
N ARG A 177 -7.02 -5.44 19.18
CA ARG A 177 -7.05 -6.91 19.10
C ARG A 177 -5.63 -7.47 18.94
N ALA A 178 -4.85 -6.96 17.99
CA ALA A 178 -3.46 -7.36 17.77
C ALA A 178 -2.55 -7.11 18.98
N LEU A 179 -2.78 -6.04 19.74
CA LEU A 179 -2.05 -5.74 20.98
C LEU A 179 -2.38 -6.75 22.09
N LEU A 180 -3.64 -7.11 22.26
CA LEU A 180 -4.08 -8.10 23.22
C LEU A 180 -3.55 -9.49 22.89
N GLU A 181 -3.67 -9.92 21.64
CA GLU A 181 -3.14 -11.21 21.16
C GLU A 181 -1.63 -11.35 21.39
N ARG A 182 -0.84 -10.30 21.12
CA ARG A 182 0.61 -10.32 21.37
C ARG A 182 0.98 -10.50 22.83
N ARG A 183 0.17 -10.03 23.77
CA ARG A 183 0.38 -10.18 25.21
C ARG A 183 0.11 -11.61 25.68
N TYR A 184 -0.87 -12.29 25.09
CA TYR A 184 -1.22 -13.66 25.46
C TYR A 184 -0.32 -14.73 24.82
N LEU A 185 0.34 -14.42 23.69
CA LEU A 185 1.23 -15.36 23.01
C LEU A 185 2.69 -15.35 23.53
N LYS A 186 3.02 -14.46 24.47
CA LYS A 186 4.37 -14.34 25.06
C LYS A 186 4.41 -14.71 26.56
N GLY A 187 3.35 -15.35 27.08
CA GLY A 187 3.27 -15.89 28.42
C GLY A 187 3.67 -17.35 28.50
#